data_ae306a128ba28e6f19a38fe885fba9c0
#
_entry.id   ae306a128ba28e6f19a38fe885fba9c0
#
_cell.length_a   1.000
_cell.length_b   1.000
_cell.length_c   1.000
_cell.angle_alpha   90.00
_cell.angle_beta   90.00
_cell.angle_gamma   90.00
#
_symmetry.space_group_name_H-M   'P 1'
#
loop_
_entity.id
_entity.type
_entity.pdbx_description
1 polymer ?
#
loop_
_entity_poly.entity_id
_entity_poly.type
_entity_poly.pdbx_seq_one_letter_code
_entity_poly.pdbx_strand_id
1 'polypeptide(L)'
;MKSMISLTLGLGMSFLVNAQTIPTLAKVYSGNTVETSINASQKNPKVQNQTIVATLTILKQDGQHVEFMYQNPSYKAYEIGTISADGKKLQISYKGGFGVYDITGNKLVGCGSGRASEGPFSQWINTYYAWCDDLTAK
;
A
#
# COMPACT_ATOMS: atom_id res chain seq x y z
N MET A 1 -5.39 -60.97 -41.04
CA MET A 1 -5.36 -59.51 -40.84
C MET A 1 -5.72 -59.24 -39.40
N LYS A 2 -4.75 -58.90 -38.53
CA LYS A 2 -5.00 -58.55 -37.15
C LYS A 2 -4.83 -57.02 -37.01
N SER A 3 -5.94 -56.37 -36.71
CA SER A 3 -5.96 -54.91 -36.43
C SER A 3 -5.52 -54.64 -35.01
N MET A 4 -4.39 -53.92 -34.83
CA MET A 4 -3.94 -53.42 -33.56
C MET A 4 -4.58 -52.02 -33.29
N ILE A 5 -5.46 -51.96 -32.29
CA ILE A 5 -6.02 -50.67 -31.80
C ILE A 5 -5.01 -50.15 -30.76
N SER A 6 -4.30 -49.05 -31.10
CA SER A 6 -3.45 -48.34 -30.20
C SER A 6 -4.28 -47.38 -29.33
N LEU A 7 -4.35 -47.66 -28.01
CA LEU A 7 -5.08 -46.85 -27.05
C LEU A 7 -4.06 -45.83 -26.48
N THR A 8 -4.15 -44.58 -26.95
CA THR A 8 -3.33 -43.48 -26.41
C THR A 8 -3.98 -42.93 -25.13
N LEU A 9 -3.44 -43.31 -23.97
CA LEU A 9 -3.82 -42.68 -22.69
C LEU A 9 -3.25 -41.24 -22.67
N GLY A 10 -4.11 -40.25 -22.86
CA GLY A 10 -3.77 -38.85 -22.59
C GLY A 10 -3.72 -38.58 -21.08
N LEU A 11 -2.54 -38.43 -20.50
CA LEU A 11 -2.39 -37.89 -19.14
C LEU A 11 -2.76 -36.42 -19.17
N GLY A 12 -3.99 -36.10 -18.76
CA GLY A 12 -4.42 -34.73 -18.46
C GLY A 12 -3.74 -34.27 -17.18
N MET A 13 -2.67 -33.51 -17.26
CA MET A 13 -2.13 -32.75 -16.11
C MET A 13 -3.13 -31.65 -15.75
N SER A 14 -3.96 -31.88 -14.76
CA SER A 14 -4.76 -30.85 -14.11
C SER A 14 -3.84 -29.95 -13.30
N PHE A 15 -3.47 -28.80 -13.85
CA PHE A 15 -2.85 -27.74 -13.06
C PHE A 15 -3.90 -27.22 -12.08
N LEU A 16 -3.76 -27.59 -10.81
CA LEU A 16 -4.49 -26.93 -9.73
C LEU A 16 -3.93 -25.50 -9.61
N VAL A 17 -4.56 -24.55 -10.30
CA VAL A 17 -4.35 -23.13 -10.05
C VAL A 17 -4.90 -22.88 -8.65
N ASN A 18 -4.03 -22.82 -7.65
CA ASN A 18 -4.39 -22.32 -6.34
C ASN A 18 -4.83 -20.86 -6.52
N ALA A 19 -6.12 -20.61 -6.57
CA ALA A 19 -6.66 -19.25 -6.52
C ALA A 19 -6.27 -18.67 -5.17
N GLN A 20 -5.26 -17.80 -5.19
CA GLN A 20 -4.79 -17.13 -3.99
C GLN A 20 -5.89 -16.18 -3.53
N THR A 21 -6.37 -16.36 -2.30
CA THR A 21 -7.43 -15.52 -1.74
C THR A 21 -6.88 -14.15 -1.39
N ILE A 22 -7.48 -13.10 -1.94
CA ILE A 22 -7.18 -11.72 -1.56
C ILE A 22 -7.61 -11.53 -0.10
N PRO A 23 -6.72 -11.07 0.78
CA PRO A 23 -7.06 -10.89 2.19
C PRO A 23 -8.08 -9.77 2.36
N THR A 24 -9.01 -9.94 3.30
CA THR A 24 -9.87 -8.87 3.78
C THR A 24 -9.10 -8.07 4.82
N LEU A 25 -8.93 -6.78 4.56
CA LEU A 25 -8.25 -5.87 5.48
C LEU A 25 -9.15 -5.54 6.68
N ALA A 26 -8.54 -5.31 7.83
CA ALA A 26 -9.24 -4.80 9.01
C ALA A 26 -9.80 -3.39 8.74
N LYS A 27 -10.85 -3.00 9.45
CA LYS A 27 -11.50 -1.70 9.24
C LYS A 27 -10.61 -0.52 9.59
N VAL A 28 -9.76 -0.68 10.60
CA VAL A 28 -8.87 0.39 11.10
C VAL A 28 -7.51 -0.19 11.43
N TYR A 29 -6.47 0.48 10.98
CA TYR A 29 -5.08 0.27 11.40
C TYR A 29 -4.54 1.54 12.04
N SER A 30 -3.71 1.42 13.06
CA SER A 30 -3.05 2.58 13.68
C SER A 30 -1.68 2.19 14.23
N GLY A 31 -0.75 3.12 14.21
CA GLY A 31 0.62 2.89 14.66
C GLY A 31 1.51 4.10 14.44
N ASN A 32 2.81 3.84 14.45
CA ASN A 32 3.81 4.87 14.28
C ASN A 32 4.17 5.07 12.81
N THR A 33 4.34 6.33 12.44
CA THR A 33 4.92 6.78 11.18
C THR A 33 6.21 7.51 11.49
N VAL A 34 7.29 7.10 10.83
CA VAL A 34 8.54 7.89 10.78
C VAL A 34 8.54 8.66 9.47
N GLU A 35 8.59 9.97 9.55
CA GLU A 35 8.59 10.85 8.39
C GLU A 35 9.90 11.64 8.31
N THR A 36 10.44 11.73 7.11
CA THR A 36 11.58 12.57 6.76
C THR A 36 11.16 13.52 5.66
N SER A 37 11.43 14.81 5.82
CA SER A 37 11.09 15.82 4.80
C SER A 37 12.20 16.86 4.60
N ILE A 38 12.20 17.45 3.41
CA ILE A 38 13.10 18.55 3.04
C ILE A 38 12.37 19.55 2.14
N ASN A 39 12.40 20.82 2.51
CA ASN A 39 11.85 21.87 1.67
C ASN A 39 12.94 22.42 0.74
N ALA A 40 12.89 22.03 -0.53
CA ALA A 40 13.88 22.39 -1.55
C ALA A 40 13.83 23.87 -1.98
N SER A 41 12.80 24.64 -1.59
CA SER A 41 12.70 26.06 -1.87
C SER A 41 13.50 26.94 -0.90
N GLN A 42 13.99 26.38 0.18
CA GLN A 42 14.79 27.12 1.16
C GLN A 42 16.23 27.34 0.67
N LYS A 43 16.81 28.49 0.97
CA LYS A 43 18.20 28.82 0.61
C LYS A 43 19.21 27.82 1.20
N ASN A 44 18.92 27.31 2.39
CA ASN A 44 19.70 26.28 3.09
C ASN A 44 18.73 25.17 3.56
N PRO A 45 18.35 24.22 2.69
CA PRO A 45 17.39 23.19 3.03
C PRO A 45 17.90 22.31 4.19
N LYS A 46 17.07 22.10 5.19
CA LYS A 46 17.36 21.19 6.31
C LYS A 46 16.41 20.00 6.24
N VAL A 47 16.98 18.83 6.48
CA VAL A 47 16.20 17.61 6.68
C VAL A 47 15.50 17.68 8.03
N GLN A 48 14.21 17.40 8.03
CA GLN A 48 13.38 17.28 9.23
C GLN A 48 12.97 15.82 9.39
N ASN A 49 13.08 15.30 10.60
CA ASN A 49 12.63 13.95 10.93
C ASN A 49 11.64 14.04 12.08
N GLN A 50 10.56 13.29 11.98
CA GLN A 50 9.55 13.17 13.05
C GLN A 50 8.99 11.77 13.13
N THR A 51 8.54 11.40 14.34
CA THR A 51 7.72 10.20 14.57
C THR A 51 6.36 10.66 15.05
N ILE A 52 5.32 10.24 14.35
CA ILE A 52 3.94 10.61 14.64
C ILE A 52 3.05 9.37 14.63
N VAL A 53 1.88 9.47 15.24
CA VAL A 53 0.86 8.40 15.15
C VAL A 53 0.00 8.64 13.93
N ALA A 54 -0.15 7.59 13.11
CA ALA A 54 -1.06 7.59 11.97
C ALA A 54 -2.19 6.57 12.15
N THR A 55 -3.28 6.83 11.45
CA THR A 55 -4.44 5.94 11.36
C THR A 55 -4.85 5.80 9.90
N LEU A 56 -5.05 4.56 9.47
CA LEU A 56 -5.58 4.20 8.16
C LEU A 56 -6.93 3.52 8.37
N THR A 57 -8.00 4.13 7.84
CA THR A 57 -9.37 3.63 7.94
C THR A 57 -9.83 3.13 6.57
N ILE A 58 -10.08 1.83 6.44
CA ILE A 58 -10.62 1.23 5.21
C ILE A 58 -12.07 1.68 5.05
N LEU A 59 -12.35 2.40 3.98
CA LEU A 59 -13.68 2.88 3.63
C LEU A 59 -14.43 1.83 2.82
N LYS A 60 -13.74 1.24 1.83
CA LYS A 60 -14.26 0.20 0.95
C LYS A 60 -13.14 -0.74 0.52
N GLN A 61 -13.46 -2.01 0.40
CA GLN A 61 -12.63 -3.00 -0.30
C GLN A 61 -13.53 -3.80 -1.25
N ASP A 62 -13.10 -3.91 -2.51
CA ASP A 62 -13.75 -4.72 -3.54
C ASP A 62 -12.67 -5.54 -4.25
N GLY A 63 -12.54 -6.80 -3.84
CA GLY A 63 -11.41 -7.64 -4.26
C GLY A 63 -10.07 -7.02 -3.92
N GLN A 64 -9.27 -6.72 -4.95
CA GLN A 64 -7.97 -6.08 -4.81
C GLN A 64 -8.04 -4.56 -4.63
N HIS A 65 -9.14 -3.92 -5.04
CA HIS A 65 -9.30 -2.47 -4.91
C HIS A 65 -9.63 -2.05 -3.48
N VAL A 66 -8.93 -1.06 -2.97
CA VAL A 66 -9.09 -0.52 -1.60
C VAL A 66 -9.20 0.99 -1.65
N GLU A 67 -10.19 1.52 -0.95
CA GLU A 67 -10.38 2.95 -0.71
C GLU A 67 -10.23 3.20 0.79
N PHE A 68 -9.45 4.17 1.18
CA PHE A 68 -9.20 4.43 2.59
C PHE A 68 -8.95 5.90 2.89
N MET A 69 -9.08 6.24 4.16
CA MET A 69 -8.71 7.53 4.72
C MET A 69 -7.44 7.35 5.54
N TYR A 70 -6.37 8.03 5.14
CA TYR A 70 -5.16 8.18 5.95
C TYR A 70 -5.26 9.45 6.78
N GLN A 71 -4.87 9.39 8.05
CA GLN A 71 -4.88 10.53 8.96
C GLN A 71 -3.71 10.48 9.93
N ASN A 72 -3.04 11.61 10.08
CA ASN A 72 -2.10 11.91 11.16
C ASN A 72 -2.41 13.32 11.72
N PRO A 73 -1.69 13.85 12.72
CA PRO A 73 -1.96 15.17 13.29
C PRO A 73 -1.95 16.34 12.31
N SER A 74 -1.17 16.22 11.23
CA SER A 74 -0.94 17.30 10.25
C SER A 74 -1.62 17.08 8.91
N TYR A 75 -2.11 15.85 8.65
CA TYR A 75 -2.57 15.45 7.32
C TYR A 75 -3.76 14.51 7.41
N LYS A 76 -4.72 14.73 6.53
CA LYS A 76 -5.85 13.82 6.32
C LYS A 76 -6.19 13.79 4.85
N ALA A 77 -6.20 12.61 4.26
CA ALA A 77 -6.51 12.43 2.85
C ALA A 77 -7.26 11.14 2.56
N TYR A 78 -8.09 11.21 1.54
CA TYR A 78 -8.66 10.06 0.86
C TYR A 78 -7.61 9.52 -0.13
N GLU A 79 -7.39 8.23 -0.07
CA GLU A 79 -6.39 7.53 -0.85
C GLU A 79 -6.96 6.23 -1.43
N ILE A 80 -6.32 5.73 -2.45
CA ILE A 80 -6.69 4.46 -3.10
C ILE A 80 -5.52 3.50 -3.12
N GLY A 81 -5.81 2.22 -3.16
CA GLY A 81 -4.80 1.19 -3.22
C GLY A 81 -5.25 -0.04 -3.99
N THR A 82 -4.27 -0.86 -4.31
CA THR A 82 -4.48 -2.17 -4.95
C THR A 82 -3.69 -3.23 -4.23
N ILE A 83 -4.36 -4.28 -3.77
CA ILE A 83 -3.71 -5.46 -3.20
C ILE A 83 -3.10 -6.27 -4.35
N SER A 84 -1.85 -6.71 -4.19
CA SER A 84 -1.18 -7.58 -5.15
C SER A 84 -1.93 -8.90 -5.34
N ALA A 85 -1.77 -9.54 -6.50
CA ALA A 85 -2.45 -10.80 -6.81
C ALA A 85 -2.14 -11.92 -5.81
N ASP A 86 -0.96 -11.87 -5.17
CA ASP A 86 -0.55 -12.81 -4.12
C ASP A 86 -1.07 -12.43 -2.71
N GLY A 87 -1.84 -11.35 -2.59
CA GLY A 87 -2.43 -10.89 -1.34
C GLY A 87 -1.45 -10.33 -0.31
N LYS A 88 -0.16 -10.16 -0.67
CA LYS A 88 0.90 -9.84 0.30
C LYS A 88 1.24 -8.36 0.37
N LYS A 89 0.89 -7.59 -0.65
CA LYS A 89 1.23 -6.16 -0.72
C LYS A 89 0.00 -5.31 -0.99
N LEU A 90 -0.05 -4.14 -0.37
CA LEU A 90 -0.98 -3.07 -0.69
C LEU A 90 -0.17 -1.92 -1.30
N GLN A 91 -0.29 -1.73 -2.59
CA GLN A 91 0.24 -0.55 -3.28
C GLN A 91 -0.75 0.59 -3.13
N ILE A 92 -0.28 1.75 -2.74
CA ILE A 92 -1.12 2.93 -2.53
C ILE A 92 -0.72 4.08 -3.42
N SER A 93 -1.70 4.86 -3.79
CA SER A 93 -1.52 6.12 -4.51
C SER A 93 -2.31 7.22 -3.82
N TYR A 94 -1.67 8.35 -3.64
CA TYR A 94 -2.24 9.55 -3.07
C TYR A 94 -1.75 10.79 -3.82
N LYS A 95 -2.37 11.94 -3.54
CA LYS A 95 -1.98 13.17 -4.22
C LYS A 95 -0.52 13.52 -3.90
N GLY A 96 0.34 13.43 -4.92
CA GLY A 96 1.75 13.80 -4.82
C GLY A 96 2.70 12.65 -4.48
N GLY A 97 2.23 11.40 -4.34
CA GLY A 97 3.12 10.29 -3.99
C GLY A 97 2.53 8.90 -4.15
N PHE A 98 3.33 7.94 -3.78
CA PHE A 98 2.97 6.54 -3.75
C PHE A 98 3.69 5.81 -2.61
N GLY A 99 3.20 4.64 -2.25
CA GLY A 99 3.81 3.78 -1.26
C GLY A 99 3.43 2.32 -1.43
N VAL A 100 4.08 1.47 -0.66
CA VAL A 100 3.80 0.04 -0.63
C VAL A 100 3.83 -0.44 0.82
N TYR A 101 2.79 -1.16 1.22
CA TYR A 101 2.75 -1.89 2.49
C TYR A 101 2.88 -3.39 2.23
N ASP A 102 3.62 -4.06 3.09
CA ASP A 102 3.52 -5.50 3.29
C ASP A 102 2.32 -5.80 4.19
N ILE A 103 1.47 -6.74 3.76
CA ILE A 103 0.31 -7.21 4.52
C ILE A 103 0.77 -8.46 5.28
N THR A 104 0.86 -8.38 6.61
CA THR A 104 1.33 -9.48 7.45
C THR A 104 0.39 -9.69 8.63
N GLY A 105 -0.55 -10.63 8.49
CA GLY A 105 -1.57 -10.88 9.52
C GLY A 105 -2.40 -9.62 9.78
N ASN A 106 -2.29 -9.08 10.99
CA ASN A 106 -3.01 -7.88 11.42
C ASN A 106 -2.18 -6.59 11.27
N LYS A 107 -1.09 -6.61 10.50
CA LYS A 107 -0.20 -5.46 10.31
C LYS A 107 -0.13 -5.00 8.86
N LEU A 108 0.06 -3.70 8.69
CA LEU A 108 0.51 -3.05 7.48
C LEU A 108 1.84 -2.35 7.79
N VAL A 109 2.92 -2.83 7.20
CA VAL A 109 4.26 -2.24 7.37
C VAL A 109 4.76 -1.82 6.01
N GLY A 110 5.09 -0.55 5.85
CA GLY A 110 5.44 -0.07 4.54
C GLY A 110 6.06 1.31 4.50
N CYS A 111 6.56 1.67 3.34
CA CYS A 111 7.16 2.98 3.12
C CYS A 111 6.65 3.59 1.82
N GLY A 112 6.76 4.90 1.74
CA GLY A 112 6.43 5.64 0.55
C GLY A 112 7.18 6.96 0.47
N SER A 113 6.98 7.65 -0.62
CA SER A 113 7.57 8.96 -0.84
C SER A 113 6.71 9.80 -1.75
N GLY A 114 6.87 11.10 -1.67
CA GLY A 114 6.13 12.02 -2.50
C GLY A 114 6.70 13.42 -2.48
N ARG A 115 5.98 14.31 -3.19
CA ARG A 115 6.25 15.73 -3.24
C ARG A 115 4.97 16.48 -2.91
N ALA A 116 5.01 17.32 -1.90
CA ALA A 116 3.95 18.28 -1.64
C ALA A 116 4.03 19.40 -2.67
N SER A 117 3.08 19.44 -3.60
CA SER A 117 2.95 20.51 -4.61
C SER A 117 1.93 21.56 -4.22
N GLU A 118 1.04 21.23 -3.28
CA GLU A 118 -0.04 22.06 -2.78
C GLU A 118 -0.28 21.75 -1.31
N GLY A 119 -0.60 22.73 -0.54
CA GLY A 119 -1.01 22.59 0.85
C GLY A 119 -1.62 23.89 1.33
N PRO A 120 -2.38 23.89 2.43
CA PRO A 120 -2.92 25.09 3.04
C PRO A 120 -1.81 26.06 3.49
N PHE A 121 -0.57 25.60 3.47
CA PHE A 121 0.61 26.38 3.83
C PHE A 121 1.54 26.45 2.63
N SER A 122 1.76 27.66 2.11
CA SER A 122 2.74 27.93 1.05
C SER A 122 4.16 27.41 1.35
N GLN A 123 4.46 27.16 2.62
CA GLN A 123 5.73 26.60 3.09
C GLN A 123 5.96 25.13 2.69
N TRP A 124 4.91 24.38 2.28
CA TRP A 124 5.01 22.98 1.86
C TRP A 124 5.24 22.82 0.34
N ILE A 125 5.10 23.90 -0.43
CA ILE A 125 5.40 23.85 -1.88
C ILE A 125 6.86 23.46 -2.07
N ASN A 126 7.10 22.46 -2.94
CA ASN A 126 8.42 21.86 -3.17
C ASN A 126 9.03 21.11 -1.95
N THR A 127 8.22 20.65 -1.01
CA THR A 127 8.69 19.74 0.03
C THR A 127 8.67 18.32 -0.52
N TYR A 128 9.82 17.66 -0.47
CA TYR A 128 9.94 16.22 -0.70
C TYR A 128 9.87 15.52 0.66
N TYR A 129 9.18 14.40 0.70
CA TYR A 129 9.06 13.60 1.91
C TYR A 129 9.14 12.11 1.62
N ALA A 130 9.60 11.37 2.59
CA ALA A 130 9.53 9.93 2.67
C ALA A 130 8.99 9.54 4.02
N TRP A 131 8.26 8.45 4.09
CA TRP A 131 7.67 7.95 5.32
C TRP A 131 7.75 6.43 5.39
N CYS A 132 7.76 5.90 6.61
CA CYS A 132 7.60 4.49 6.88
C CYS A 132 6.62 4.29 8.04
N ASP A 133 5.65 3.43 7.83
CA ASP A 133 4.58 3.10 8.76
C ASP A 133 4.76 1.69 9.34
N ASP A 134 4.47 1.53 10.63
CA ASP A 134 4.20 0.24 11.30
C ASP A 134 2.81 0.34 11.93
N LEU A 135 1.80 -0.12 11.21
CA LEU A 135 0.40 0.00 11.59
C LEU A 135 -0.17 -1.37 11.97
N THR A 136 -0.91 -1.43 13.06
CA THR A 136 -1.57 -2.63 13.56
C THR A 136 -3.09 -2.44 13.56
N ALA A 137 -3.83 -3.49 13.19
CA ALA A 137 -5.30 -3.53 13.24
C ALA A 137 -5.83 -3.30 14.65
N LYS A 138 -6.92 -2.53 14.75
CA LYS A 138 -7.63 -2.22 16.00
C LYS A 138 -8.86 -3.09 16.14
#